data_d0a55263d0b3db000342acfd96296fc6
#
_entry.id   d0a55263d0b3db000342acfd96296fc6
#
_cell.length_a   1.000
_cell.length_b   1.000
_cell.length_c   1.000
_cell.angle_alpha   90.00
_cell.angle_beta   90.00
_cell.angle_gamma   90.00
#
_symmetry.space_group_name_H-M   'P 1'
#
loop_
_entity.id
_entity.type
_entity.pdbx_description
1 polymer ?
#
loop_
_entity_poly.entity_id
_entity_poly.type
_entity_poly.pdbx_seq_one_letter_code
_entity_poly.pdbx_strand_id
1 'polypeptide(L)'
;MKLIYGIEAKPPIGKSLLFAFQQMIAIMAATLLVPLLVTSYGLQADAAAALFGAGIGTIVYLFCTKRRSPVFLGSSFTFLGAYAATIGQNYGYWGMLIGVAFAGLVYVIIGLVIKVVGSGWVNKLMPSVIIGPIVALIGLSLSGTATSWIMGNGAAAVVYGETYNWAAIICGIFTFFMIVIASVKGSKTVKLIPFIVGIGAGYALALVFTIIGMATGTESLKLLSFQPFIDAFGTFSITSIVDYPKFFFLKAIETNGQYPLDAAAIGNIAMIYIPIGVVELAQHIADHKNLSTVVTVSYTDLRAHE
;
A
#
# COMPACT_ATOMS: atom_id res chain seq x y z
N MET A 1 -4.42 22.15 15.21
CA MET A 1 -3.01 22.21 14.78
C MET A 1 -2.88 23.35 13.78
N LYS A 2 -1.92 24.31 13.92
CA LYS A 2 -1.81 25.43 12.98
C LYS A 2 -1.05 24.93 11.76
N LEU A 3 -1.68 24.91 10.59
CA LEU A 3 -1.01 24.51 9.33
C LEU A 3 0.06 25.55 8.98
N ILE A 4 1.21 25.09 8.50
CA ILE A 4 2.28 25.97 8.01
C ILE A 4 1.86 26.61 6.68
N TYR A 5 1.15 25.85 5.84
CA TYR A 5 0.58 26.27 4.57
C TYR A 5 -0.85 25.76 4.46
N GLY A 6 -1.79 26.65 4.07
CA GLY A 6 -3.16 26.24 3.73
C GLY A 6 -3.22 25.56 2.35
N ILE A 7 -4.39 25.01 1.99
CA ILE A 7 -4.59 24.27 0.73
C ILE A 7 -4.32 25.15 -0.49
N GLU A 8 -4.65 26.44 -0.43
CA GLU A 8 -4.47 27.40 -1.52
C GLU A 8 -3.07 28.04 -1.53
N ALA A 9 -2.26 27.79 -0.48
CA ALA A 9 -0.94 28.37 -0.38
C ALA A 9 0.02 27.77 -1.42
N LYS A 10 0.81 28.62 -2.03
CA LYS A 10 1.87 28.24 -2.97
C LYS A 10 3.23 28.38 -2.28
N PRO A 11 3.75 27.33 -1.63
CA PRO A 11 5.07 27.37 -1.02
C PRO A 11 6.16 27.57 -2.07
N PRO A 12 7.32 28.14 -1.71
CA PRO A 12 8.47 28.25 -2.61
C PRO A 12 8.88 26.88 -3.16
N ILE A 13 9.37 26.82 -4.41
CA ILE A 13 9.69 25.58 -5.13
C ILE A 13 10.57 24.63 -4.28
N GLY A 14 11.61 25.16 -3.62
CA GLY A 14 12.48 24.31 -2.78
C GLY A 14 11.76 23.64 -1.62
N LYS A 15 10.81 24.31 -0.97
CA LYS A 15 9.97 23.70 0.09
C LYS A 15 8.96 22.71 -0.48
N SER A 16 8.39 23.01 -1.65
CA SER A 16 7.49 22.10 -2.37
C SER A 16 8.18 20.80 -2.72
N LEU A 17 9.42 20.85 -3.24
CA LEU A 17 10.22 19.66 -3.54
C LEU A 17 10.56 18.87 -2.29
N LEU A 18 10.92 19.54 -1.18
CA LEU A 18 11.18 18.88 0.09
C LEU A 18 9.94 18.13 0.61
N PHE A 19 8.76 18.78 0.57
CA PHE A 19 7.50 18.14 0.99
C PHE A 19 7.11 17.00 0.06
N ALA A 20 7.29 17.15 -1.25
CA ALA A 20 7.03 16.09 -2.23
C ALA A 20 7.93 14.87 -1.96
N PHE A 21 9.22 15.08 -1.74
CA PHE A 21 10.17 14.03 -1.41
C PHE A 21 9.81 13.34 -0.09
N GLN A 22 9.49 14.11 0.96
CA GLN A 22 9.05 13.59 2.24
C GLN A 22 7.79 12.74 2.11
N GLN A 23 6.79 13.21 1.34
CA GLN A 23 5.55 12.49 1.10
C GLN A 23 5.79 11.20 0.31
N MET A 24 6.63 11.25 -0.72
CA MET A 24 7.03 10.09 -1.51
C MET A 24 7.63 9.00 -0.62
N ILE A 25 8.58 9.35 0.23
CA ILE A 25 9.22 8.43 1.17
C ILE A 25 8.18 7.84 2.16
N ALA A 26 7.28 8.67 2.68
CA ALA A 26 6.27 8.23 3.64
C ALA A 26 5.31 7.16 3.08
N ILE A 27 4.97 7.26 1.79
CA ILE A 27 4.01 6.37 1.13
C ILE A 27 4.69 5.18 0.47
N MET A 28 5.96 5.30 0.11
CA MET A 28 6.71 4.31 -0.63
C MET A 28 6.62 2.91 0.00
N ALA A 29 6.84 2.81 1.31
CA ALA A 29 6.83 1.53 2.01
C ALA A 29 5.49 0.79 1.87
N ALA A 30 4.37 1.50 2.02
CA ALA A 30 3.03 0.91 1.87
C ALA A 30 2.72 0.54 0.41
N THR A 31 3.12 1.38 -0.54
CA THR A 31 2.86 1.14 -1.97
C THR A 31 3.67 -0.03 -2.51
N LEU A 32 4.91 -0.23 -2.02
CA LEU A 32 5.77 -1.35 -2.43
C LEU A 32 5.34 -2.68 -1.83
N LEU A 33 4.69 -2.68 -0.66
CA LEU A 33 4.30 -3.90 0.03
C LEU A 33 3.23 -4.69 -0.74
N VAL A 34 2.28 -4.02 -1.39
CA VAL A 34 1.20 -4.71 -2.12
C VAL A 34 1.72 -5.55 -3.28
N PRO A 35 2.54 -5.04 -4.24
CA PRO A 35 3.09 -5.88 -5.30
C PRO A 35 3.98 -7.01 -4.77
N LEU A 36 4.69 -6.80 -3.66
CA LEU A 36 5.48 -7.85 -3.01
C LEU A 36 4.59 -8.99 -2.50
N LEU A 37 3.46 -8.66 -1.86
CA LEU A 37 2.47 -9.63 -1.40
C LEU A 37 1.79 -10.36 -2.56
N VAL A 38 1.41 -9.65 -3.62
CA VAL A 38 0.84 -10.27 -4.82
C VAL A 38 1.82 -11.27 -5.44
N THR A 39 3.11 -10.93 -5.47
CA THR A 39 4.16 -11.85 -5.95
C THR A 39 4.28 -13.08 -5.05
N SER A 40 4.15 -12.92 -3.74
CA SER A 40 4.16 -14.06 -2.81
C SER A 40 2.94 -14.98 -2.96
N TYR A 41 1.83 -14.48 -3.50
CA TYR A 41 0.64 -15.28 -3.84
C TYR A 41 0.80 -16.05 -5.16
N GLY A 42 1.88 -15.84 -5.90
CA GLY A 42 2.20 -16.60 -7.12
C GLY A 42 1.97 -15.85 -8.43
N LEU A 43 1.62 -14.56 -8.39
CA LEU A 43 1.46 -13.75 -9.58
C LEU A 43 2.47 -12.60 -9.61
N GLN A 44 3.29 -12.53 -10.66
CA GLN A 44 4.33 -11.49 -10.78
C GLN A 44 3.71 -10.09 -10.73
N ALA A 45 4.23 -9.25 -9.83
CA ALA A 45 3.84 -7.85 -9.73
C ALA A 45 5.10 -6.99 -9.58
N ASP A 46 5.10 -5.82 -10.23
CA ASP A 46 6.25 -4.92 -10.24
C ASP A 46 6.02 -3.71 -9.35
N ALA A 47 6.98 -3.46 -8.48
CA ALA A 47 6.98 -2.33 -7.56
C ALA A 47 7.07 -0.97 -8.29
N ALA A 48 7.86 -0.91 -9.36
CA ALA A 48 7.99 0.30 -10.18
C ALA A 48 6.66 0.63 -10.90
N ALA A 49 5.96 -0.40 -11.41
CA ALA A 49 4.63 -0.23 -12.02
C ALA A 49 3.58 0.22 -10.99
N ALA A 50 3.65 -0.27 -9.75
CA ALA A 50 2.75 0.17 -8.67
C ALA A 50 2.97 1.64 -8.31
N LEU A 51 4.23 2.08 -8.17
CA LEU A 51 4.57 3.49 -7.92
C LEU A 51 4.15 4.39 -9.09
N PHE A 52 4.37 3.96 -10.33
CA PHE A 52 3.96 4.69 -11.52
C PHE A 52 2.43 4.83 -11.58
N GLY A 53 1.70 3.74 -11.32
CA GLY A 53 0.23 3.74 -11.25
C GLY A 53 -0.30 4.65 -10.15
N ALA A 54 0.31 4.64 -8.96
CA ALA A 54 -0.01 5.54 -7.85
C ALA A 54 0.19 7.02 -8.24
N GLY A 55 1.28 7.32 -8.94
CA GLY A 55 1.57 8.67 -9.45
C GLY A 55 0.52 9.15 -10.46
N ILE A 56 0.23 8.34 -11.50
CA ILE A 56 -0.79 8.67 -12.49
C ILE A 56 -2.17 8.79 -11.85
N GLY A 57 -2.56 7.81 -11.00
CA GLY A 57 -3.83 7.84 -10.29
C GLY A 57 -4.00 9.11 -9.47
N THR A 58 -2.94 9.53 -8.76
CA THR A 58 -2.94 10.78 -7.99
C THR A 58 -3.12 12.01 -8.88
N ILE A 59 -2.43 12.06 -10.03
CA ILE A 59 -2.56 13.17 -10.98
C ILE A 59 -4.00 13.25 -11.51
N VAL A 60 -4.58 12.13 -11.95
CA VAL A 60 -5.96 12.05 -12.43
C VAL A 60 -6.93 12.49 -11.34
N TYR A 61 -6.74 12.01 -10.10
CA TYR A 61 -7.55 12.41 -8.96
C TYR A 61 -7.50 13.92 -8.70
N LEU A 62 -6.30 14.52 -8.73
CA LEU A 62 -6.13 15.96 -8.54
C LEU A 62 -6.83 16.78 -9.65
N PHE A 63 -6.83 16.29 -10.88
CA PHE A 63 -7.60 16.94 -11.95
C PHE A 63 -9.11 16.83 -11.71
N CYS A 64 -9.63 15.65 -11.38
CA CYS A 64 -11.05 15.43 -11.11
C CYS A 64 -11.55 16.25 -9.91
N THR A 65 -10.72 16.42 -8.87
CA THR A 65 -11.06 17.19 -7.67
C THR A 65 -10.72 18.68 -7.79
N LYS A 66 -10.34 19.14 -8.98
CA LYS A 66 -9.93 20.54 -9.25
C LYS A 66 -8.87 21.03 -8.26
N ARG A 67 -7.97 20.15 -7.81
CA ARG A 67 -6.89 20.38 -6.82
C ARG A 67 -7.39 20.81 -5.44
N ARG A 68 -8.65 20.54 -5.10
CA ARG A 68 -9.21 20.91 -3.78
C ARG A 68 -8.93 19.86 -2.71
N SER A 69 -8.68 18.61 -3.09
CA SER A 69 -8.36 17.53 -2.15
C SER A 69 -6.88 17.14 -2.26
N PRO A 70 -6.04 17.45 -1.26
CA PRO A 70 -4.61 17.14 -1.27
C PRO A 70 -4.39 15.69 -0.80
N VAL A 71 -4.91 14.74 -1.56
CA VAL A 71 -4.77 13.29 -1.29
C VAL A 71 -3.81 12.69 -2.28
N PHE A 72 -2.94 11.81 -1.79
CA PHE A 72 -2.11 10.93 -2.59
C PHE A 72 -2.77 9.55 -2.65
N LEU A 73 -2.89 8.97 -3.84
CA LEU A 73 -3.39 7.62 -4.03
C LEU A 73 -2.22 6.64 -4.03
N GLY A 74 -2.35 5.58 -3.27
CA GLY A 74 -1.38 4.48 -3.20
C GLY A 74 -2.05 3.12 -3.38
N SER A 75 -1.29 2.05 -3.23
CA SER A 75 -1.83 0.69 -3.25
C SER A 75 -2.68 0.44 -2.01
N SER A 76 -3.89 -0.10 -2.18
CA SER A 76 -4.79 -0.42 -1.06
C SER A 76 -4.59 -1.85 -0.57
N PHE A 77 -4.45 -2.00 0.75
CA PHE A 77 -4.40 -3.31 1.41
C PHE A 77 -5.74 -4.03 1.43
N THR A 78 -6.83 -3.32 1.26
CA THR A 78 -8.19 -3.87 1.24
C THR A 78 -8.36 -4.92 0.13
N PHE A 79 -7.66 -4.74 -0.99
CA PHE A 79 -7.71 -5.65 -2.13
C PHE A 79 -6.87 -6.91 -1.97
N LEU A 80 -5.98 -7.02 -0.98
CA LEU A 80 -5.06 -8.15 -0.86
C LEU A 80 -5.78 -9.49 -0.72
N GLY A 81 -6.86 -9.54 0.07
CA GLY A 81 -7.68 -10.74 0.18
C GLY A 81 -8.34 -11.15 -1.15
N ALA A 82 -8.79 -10.17 -1.94
CA ALA A 82 -9.34 -10.42 -3.27
C ALA A 82 -8.27 -10.91 -4.24
N TYR A 83 -7.10 -10.33 -4.23
CA TYR A 83 -5.98 -10.77 -5.07
C TYR A 83 -5.60 -12.22 -4.73
N ALA A 84 -5.45 -12.55 -3.44
CA ALA A 84 -5.16 -13.90 -3.01
C ALA A 84 -6.25 -14.90 -3.45
N ALA A 85 -7.53 -14.55 -3.29
CA ALA A 85 -8.64 -15.41 -3.72
C ALA A 85 -8.67 -15.59 -5.24
N THR A 86 -8.44 -14.54 -6.02
CA THR A 86 -8.43 -14.56 -7.48
C THR A 86 -7.27 -15.39 -8.02
N ILE A 87 -6.09 -15.25 -7.42
CA ILE A 87 -4.90 -16.04 -7.77
C ILE A 87 -5.10 -17.50 -7.40
N GLY A 88 -5.61 -17.78 -6.21
CA GLY A 88 -5.89 -19.14 -5.73
C GLY A 88 -6.94 -19.89 -6.57
N GLN A 89 -7.86 -19.17 -7.23
CA GLN A 89 -8.81 -19.74 -8.18
C GLN A 89 -8.29 -19.80 -9.63
N ASN A 90 -7.02 -19.49 -9.86
CA ASN A 90 -6.37 -19.48 -11.16
C ASN A 90 -7.01 -18.53 -12.19
N TYR A 91 -7.62 -17.42 -11.77
CA TYR A 91 -8.17 -16.42 -12.70
C TYR A 91 -7.10 -15.44 -13.23
N GLY A 92 -5.88 -15.49 -12.68
CA GLY A 92 -4.73 -14.72 -13.16
C GLY A 92 -4.92 -13.22 -13.21
N TYR A 93 -4.20 -12.56 -14.11
CA TYR A 93 -4.28 -11.10 -14.29
C TYR A 93 -5.66 -10.63 -14.76
N TRP A 94 -6.34 -11.41 -15.63
CA TRP A 94 -7.70 -11.07 -16.10
C TRP A 94 -8.68 -11.02 -14.96
N GLY A 95 -8.64 -11.99 -14.04
CA GLY A 95 -9.51 -11.98 -12.87
C GLY A 95 -9.28 -10.76 -11.98
N MET A 96 -8.02 -10.35 -11.80
CA MET A 96 -7.68 -9.15 -11.04
C MET A 96 -8.17 -7.87 -11.75
N LEU A 97 -7.96 -7.72 -13.05
CA LEU A 97 -8.39 -6.55 -13.81
C LEU A 97 -9.90 -6.38 -13.82
N ILE A 98 -10.64 -7.47 -14.09
CA ILE A 98 -12.11 -7.48 -14.07
C ILE A 98 -12.61 -7.20 -12.64
N GLY A 99 -11.97 -7.79 -11.64
CA GLY A 99 -12.32 -7.56 -10.24
C GLY A 99 -12.19 -6.10 -9.83
N VAL A 100 -11.06 -5.47 -10.14
CA VAL A 100 -10.85 -4.05 -9.88
C VAL A 100 -11.84 -3.17 -10.64
N ALA A 101 -12.21 -3.57 -11.88
CA ALA A 101 -13.26 -2.89 -12.65
C ALA A 101 -14.63 -2.98 -11.94
N PHE A 102 -15.00 -4.14 -11.36
CA PHE A 102 -16.22 -4.27 -10.55
C PHE A 102 -16.18 -3.38 -9.30
N ALA A 103 -15.05 -3.32 -8.59
CA ALA A 103 -14.90 -2.42 -7.46
C ALA A 103 -15.03 -0.95 -7.88
N GLY A 104 -14.45 -0.57 -9.02
CA GLY A 104 -14.61 0.77 -9.60
C GLY A 104 -16.05 1.08 -9.99
N LEU A 105 -16.79 0.09 -10.53
CA LEU A 105 -18.20 0.24 -10.88
C LEU A 105 -19.06 0.56 -9.65
N VAL A 106 -18.74 0.00 -8.49
CA VAL A 106 -19.40 0.34 -7.21
C VAL A 106 -19.30 1.84 -6.93
N TYR A 107 -18.11 2.45 -7.11
CA TYR A 107 -17.92 3.89 -6.94
C TYR A 107 -18.77 4.69 -7.92
N VAL A 108 -18.83 4.28 -9.20
CA VAL A 108 -19.64 4.96 -10.22
C VAL A 108 -21.13 4.90 -9.84
N ILE A 109 -21.63 3.72 -9.45
CA ILE A 109 -23.05 3.54 -9.08
C ILE A 109 -23.38 4.40 -7.87
N ILE A 110 -22.57 4.35 -6.83
CA ILE A 110 -22.80 5.12 -5.60
C ILE A 110 -22.67 6.62 -5.89
N GLY A 111 -21.71 7.03 -6.71
CA GLY A 111 -21.56 8.42 -7.14
C GLY A 111 -22.80 8.94 -7.89
N LEU A 112 -23.38 8.14 -8.78
CA LEU A 112 -24.63 8.47 -9.47
C LEU A 112 -25.81 8.57 -8.51
N VAL A 113 -25.91 7.65 -7.54
CA VAL A 113 -26.95 7.71 -6.50
C VAL A 113 -26.81 8.97 -5.65
N ILE A 114 -25.57 9.32 -5.26
CA ILE A 114 -25.30 10.57 -4.50
C ILE A 114 -25.72 11.79 -5.31
N LYS A 115 -25.45 11.81 -6.61
CA LYS A 115 -25.84 12.94 -7.48
C LYS A 115 -27.35 13.13 -7.55
N VAL A 116 -28.14 12.03 -7.51
CA VAL A 116 -29.61 12.08 -7.59
C VAL A 116 -30.27 12.30 -6.23
N VAL A 117 -29.83 11.59 -5.20
CA VAL A 117 -30.48 11.52 -3.88
C VAL A 117 -29.83 12.47 -2.87
N GLY A 118 -28.60 12.94 -3.15
CA GLY A 118 -27.78 13.72 -2.24
C GLY A 118 -26.93 12.85 -1.32
N SER A 119 -26.02 13.47 -0.57
CA SER A 119 -25.03 12.79 0.26
C SER A 119 -25.47 12.48 1.71
N GLY A 120 -26.63 12.97 2.12
CA GLY A 120 -27.11 12.88 3.51
C GLY A 120 -27.23 11.46 4.06
N TRP A 121 -27.62 10.50 3.21
CA TRP A 121 -27.76 9.09 3.55
C TRP A 121 -26.40 8.40 3.78
N VAL A 122 -25.35 8.80 3.06
CA VAL A 122 -24.00 8.25 3.20
C VAL A 122 -23.44 8.54 4.59
N ASN A 123 -23.65 9.75 5.09
CA ASN A 123 -23.23 10.15 6.43
C ASN A 123 -23.98 9.38 7.54
N LYS A 124 -25.23 9.00 7.29
CA LYS A 124 -26.03 8.16 8.21
C LYS A 124 -25.61 6.68 8.16
N LEU A 125 -25.25 6.19 6.98
CA LEU A 125 -24.86 4.79 6.77
C LEU A 125 -23.42 4.52 7.28
N MET A 126 -22.55 5.52 7.21
CA MET A 126 -21.13 5.44 7.55
C MET A 126 -20.76 6.39 8.72
N PRO A 127 -21.33 6.18 9.91
CA PRO A 127 -20.86 6.88 11.10
C PRO A 127 -19.44 6.43 11.47
N SER A 128 -18.70 7.30 12.17
CA SER A 128 -17.32 7.03 12.59
C SER A 128 -17.15 5.75 13.43
N VAL A 129 -18.23 5.32 14.12
CA VAL A 129 -18.28 4.07 14.90
C VAL A 129 -18.13 2.83 14.00
N ILE A 130 -18.59 2.85 12.75
CA ILE A 130 -18.45 1.73 11.81
C ILE A 130 -17.08 1.76 11.13
N ILE A 131 -16.59 2.95 10.80
CA ILE A 131 -15.32 3.15 10.08
C ILE A 131 -14.12 2.61 10.87
N GLY A 132 -14.05 2.91 12.17
CA GLY A 132 -12.95 2.47 13.03
C GLY A 132 -12.77 0.95 13.03
N PRO A 133 -13.81 0.17 13.32
CA PRO A 133 -13.76 -1.29 13.24
C PRO A 133 -13.37 -1.86 11.87
N ILE A 134 -13.84 -1.26 10.76
CA ILE A 134 -13.47 -1.70 9.41
C ILE A 134 -11.95 -1.57 9.21
N VAL A 135 -11.37 -0.42 9.52
CA VAL A 135 -9.93 -0.18 9.40
C VAL A 135 -9.12 -1.10 10.32
N ALA A 136 -9.61 -1.34 11.54
CA ALA A 136 -8.99 -2.28 12.48
C ALA A 136 -9.03 -3.72 11.96
N LEU A 137 -10.12 -4.15 11.35
CA LEU A 137 -10.25 -5.48 10.75
C LEU A 137 -9.30 -5.68 9.56
N ILE A 138 -9.07 -4.65 8.74
CA ILE A 138 -8.08 -4.70 7.65
C ILE A 138 -6.68 -4.94 8.25
N GLY A 139 -6.29 -4.17 9.26
CA GLY A 139 -5.01 -4.38 9.95
C GLY A 139 -4.89 -5.76 10.58
N LEU A 140 -5.96 -6.24 11.23
CA LEU A 140 -5.98 -7.54 11.86
C LEU A 140 -5.89 -8.70 10.83
N SER A 141 -6.53 -8.56 9.67
CA SER A 141 -6.44 -9.57 8.60
C SER A 141 -5.02 -9.74 8.07
N LEU A 142 -4.23 -8.67 8.08
CA LEU A 142 -2.82 -8.70 7.63
C LEU A 142 -1.86 -9.17 8.72
N SER A 143 -2.28 -9.18 9.99
CA SER A 143 -1.41 -9.57 11.11
C SER A 143 -0.91 -11.01 10.99
N GLY A 144 -1.75 -11.92 10.47
CA GLY A 144 -1.37 -13.31 10.20
C GLY A 144 -0.22 -13.40 9.18
N THR A 145 -0.30 -12.65 8.10
CA THR A 145 0.77 -12.58 7.06
C THR A 145 2.06 -11.98 7.65
N ALA A 146 1.96 -10.91 8.42
CA ALA A 146 3.10 -10.29 9.06
C ALA A 146 3.78 -11.24 10.05
N THR A 147 2.99 -11.94 10.88
CA THR A 147 3.50 -12.94 11.82
C THR A 147 4.17 -14.10 11.08
N SER A 148 3.56 -14.61 10.01
CA SER A 148 4.13 -15.67 9.18
C SER A 148 5.48 -15.26 8.59
N TRP A 149 5.61 -14.04 8.12
CA TRP A 149 6.87 -13.54 7.57
C TRP A 149 7.96 -13.36 8.64
N ILE A 150 7.61 -12.86 9.81
CA ILE A 150 8.55 -12.73 10.94
C ILE A 150 9.02 -14.11 11.42
N MET A 151 8.12 -15.11 11.39
CA MET A 151 8.45 -16.49 11.76
C MET A 151 9.23 -17.28 10.69
N GLY A 152 9.57 -16.67 9.56
CA GLY A 152 10.34 -17.30 8.50
C GLY A 152 9.50 -18.04 7.45
N ASN A 153 8.17 -17.98 7.52
CA ASN A 153 7.28 -18.50 6.50
C ASN A 153 6.98 -17.40 5.48
N GLY A 154 7.49 -17.47 4.27
CA GLY A 154 7.29 -16.47 3.22
C GLY A 154 8.61 -16.01 2.61
N ALA A 155 8.71 -14.73 2.21
CA ALA A 155 9.91 -14.19 1.56
C ALA A 155 11.18 -14.35 2.42
N ALA A 156 11.08 -14.31 3.74
CA ALA A 156 12.20 -14.53 4.65
C ALA A 156 12.65 -15.99 4.70
N ALA A 157 11.74 -16.97 4.55
CA ALA A 157 12.07 -18.38 4.50
C ALA A 157 12.96 -18.74 3.30
N VAL A 158 12.75 -18.07 2.17
CA VAL A 158 13.56 -18.24 0.97
C VAL A 158 15.01 -17.78 1.17
N VAL A 159 15.21 -16.78 2.03
CA VAL A 159 16.54 -16.22 2.31
C VAL A 159 17.31 -17.04 3.35
N TYR A 160 16.63 -17.62 4.34
CA TYR A 160 17.29 -18.23 5.51
C TYR A 160 17.19 -19.74 5.60
N GLY A 161 16.35 -20.38 4.80
CA GLY A 161 16.28 -21.86 4.71
C GLY A 161 15.79 -22.58 5.96
N GLU A 162 15.48 -21.87 7.05
CA GLU A 162 15.00 -22.41 8.32
C GLU A 162 13.59 -21.95 8.64
N THR A 163 12.81 -22.83 9.28
CA THR A 163 11.40 -22.55 9.61
C THR A 163 11.27 -21.44 10.68
N TYR A 164 12.28 -21.27 11.51
CA TYR A 164 12.33 -20.24 12.56
C TYR A 164 13.72 -19.64 12.68
N ASN A 165 13.81 -18.33 12.50
CA ASN A 165 15.02 -17.57 12.77
C ASN A 165 14.76 -16.58 13.92
N TRP A 166 15.28 -16.91 15.12
CA TRP A 166 15.09 -16.09 16.31
C TRP A 166 15.63 -14.66 16.13
N ALA A 167 16.72 -14.47 15.39
CA ALA A 167 17.29 -13.16 15.14
C ALA A 167 16.38 -12.31 14.25
N ALA A 168 15.73 -12.93 13.23
CA ALA A 168 14.71 -12.28 12.41
C ALA A 168 13.48 -11.88 13.24
N ILE A 169 13.03 -12.75 14.15
CA ILE A 169 11.92 -12.47 15.07
C ILE A 169 12.24 -11.26 15.94
N ILE A 170 13.43 -11.21 16.53
CA ILE A 170 13.87 -10.05 17.34
C ILE A 170 13.89 -8.78 16.49
N CYS A 171 14.45 -8.82 15.28
CA CYS A 171 14.44 -7.67 14.36
C CYS A 171 13.02 -7.21 14.02
N GLY A 172 12.09 -8.13 13.76
CA GLY A 172 10.69 -7.81 13.46
C GLY A 172 9.99 -7.12 14.64
N ILE A 173 10.10 -7.69 15.84
CA ILE A 173 9.56 -7.12 17.07
C ILE A 173 10.20 -5.75 17.36
N PHE A 174 11.50 -5.62 17.23
CA PHE A 174 12.21 -4.37 17.42
C PHE A 174 11.73 -3.29 16.44
N THR A 175 11.61 -3.64 15.16
CA THR A 175 11.07 -2.74 14.11
C THR A 175 9.68 -2.25 14.48
N PHE A 176 8.79 -3.15 14.90
CA PHE A 176 7.44 -2.80 15.34
C PHE A 176 7.45 -1.78 16.49
N PHE A 177 8.22 -2.02 17.55
CA PHE A 177 8.32 -1.08 18.66
C PHE A 177 8.93 0.26 18.25
N MET A 178 9.90 0.27 17.35
CA MET A 178 10.49 1.51 16.83
C MET A 178 9.47 2.33 16.02
N ILE A 179 8.60 1.70 15.23
CA ILE A 179 7.49 2.37 14.55
C ILE A 179 6.53 2.99 15.57
N VAL A 180 6.14 2.24 16.60
CA VAL A 180 5.23 2.73 17.66
C VAL A 180 5.86 3.92 18.40
N ILE A 181 7.13 3.82 18.79
CA ILE A 181 7.85 4.91 19.48
C ILE A 181 7.96 6.13 18.58
N ALA A 182 8.32 5.95 17.30
CA ALA A 182 8.40 7.04 16.33
C ALA A 182 7.05 7.74 16.16
N SER A 183 5.95 6.98 16.09
CA SER A 183 4.59 7.52 15.94
C SER A 183 4.11 8.30 17.17
N VAL A 184 4.41 7.80 18.39
CA VAL A 184 3.87 8.36 19.63
C VAL A 184 4.79 9.43 20.22
N LYS A 185 6.08 9.12 20.35
CA LYS A 185 7.08 9.97 21.04
C LYS A 185 8.02 10.72 20.10
N GLY A 186 8.00 10.44 18.79
CA GLY A 186 8.88 11.07 17.81
C GLY A 186 8.73 12.59 17.76
N SER A 187 9.75 13.27 17.27
CA SER A 187 9.70 14.68 16.91
C SER A 187 8.64 14.91 15.80
N LYS A 188 8.27 16.16 15.54
CA LYS A 188 7.25 16.50 14.50
C LYS A 188 7.57 15.87 13.14
N THR A 189 8.84 15.84 12.75
CA THR A 189 9.29 15.24 11.48
C THR A 189 9.26 13.71 11.54
N VAL A 190 9.70 13.11 12.63
CA VAL A 190 9.71 11.64 12.83
C VAL A 190 8.29 11.07 12.81
N LYS A 191 7.32 11.78 13.40
CA LYS A 191 5.90 11.39 13.37
C LYS A 191 5.30 11.37 11.97
N LEU A 192 5.89 12.06 11.00
CA LEU A 192 5.42 12.07 9.61
C LEU A 192 5.96 10.87 8.80
N ILE A 193 7.06 10.24 9.24
CA ILE A 193 7.71 9.14 8.55
C ILE A 193 8.03 7.95 9.49
N PRO A 194 7.08 7.52 10.35
CA PRO A 194 7.37 6.54 11.39
C PRO A 194 7.79 5.18 10.82
N PHE A 195 7.20 4.76 9.71
CA PHE A 195 7.53 3.49 9.06
C PHE A 195 8.98 3.45 8.58
N ILE A 196 9.47 4.53 7.98
CA ILE A 196 10.86 4.61 7.49
C ILE A 196 11.85 4.58 8.64
N VAL A 197 11.54 5.30 9.73
CA VAL A 197 12.37 5.27 10.93
C VAL A 197 12.42 3.86 11.53
N GLY A 198 11.28 3.17 11.59
CA GLY A 198 11.21 1.80 12.07
C GLY A 198 11.95 0.81 11.18
N ILE A 199 11.73 0.87 9.86
CA ILE A 199 12.43 0.04 8.88
C ILE A 199 13.95 0.27 8.97
N GLY A 200 14.40 1.53 9.00
CA GLY A 200 15.82 1.87 9.13
C GLY A 200 16.44 1.34 10.41
N ALA A 201 15.74 1.44 11.55
CA ALA A 201 16.17 0.88 12.81
C ALA A 201 16.25 -0.66 12.77
N GLY A 202 15.25 -1.32 12.16
CA GLY A 202 15.25 -2.77 11.96
C GLY A 202 16.40 -3.25 11.08
N TYR A 203 16.66 -2.56 9.98
CA TYR A 203 17.82 -2.84 9.13
C TYR A 203 19.15 -2.63 9.85
N ALA A 204 19.27 -1.59 10.67
CA ALA A 204 20.48 -1.35 11.47
C ALA A 204 20.72 -2.51 12.46
N LEU A 205 19.66 -3.01 13.12
CA LEU A 205 19.78 -4.17 14.00
C LEU A 205 20.12 -5.44 13.22
N ALA A 206 19.50 -5.67 12.09
CA ALA A 206 19.79 -6.81 11.22
C ALA A 206 21.24 -6.77 10.68
N LEU A 207 21.77 -5.57 10.42
CA LEU A 207 23.17 -5.38 10.05
C LEU A 207 24.11 -5.80 11.16
N VAL A 208 23.82 -5.42 12.40
CA VAL A 208 24.61 -5.83 13.60
C VAL A 208 24.63 -7.35 13.70
N PHE A 209 23.45 -8.02 13.62
CA PHE A 209 23.42 -9.48 13.62
C PHE A 209 24.21 -10.09 12.47
N THR A 210 24.11 -9.53 11.28
CA THR A 210 24.84 -10.02 10.11
C THR A 210 26.36 -9.90 10.28
N ILE A 211 26.85 -8.79 10.83
CA ILE A 211 28.29 -8.60 11.13
C ILE A 211 28.76 -9.64 12.16
N ILE A 212 27.98 -9.86 13.23
CA ILE A 212 28.28 -10.90 14.23
C ILE A 212 28.29 -12.27 13.57
N GLY A 213 27.30 -12.57 12.72
CA GLY A 213 27.21 -13.83 11.98
C GLY A 213 28.38 -14.07 11.04
N MET A 214 28.90 -13.02 10.39
CA MET A 214 30.12 -13.11 9.58
C MET A 214 31.37 -13.36 10.46
N ALA A 215 31.48 -12.70 11.60
CA ALA A 215 32.61 -12.84 12.50
C ALA A 215 32.65 -14.23 13.20
N THR A 216 31.48 -14.78 13.53
CA THR A 216 31.36 -16.07 14.25
C THR A 216 31.16 -17.26 13.33
N GLY A 217 30.94 -17.05 12.02
CA GLY A 217 30.61 -18.11 11.06
C GLY A 217 29.19 -18.67 11.21
N THR A 218 28.31 -17.99 11.98
CA THR A 218 26.95 -18.47 12.26
C THR A 218 25.98 -18.03 11.18
N GLU A 219 25.50 -18.94 10.35
CA GLU A 219 24.62 -18.64 9.20
C GLU A 219 23.26 -18.04 9.64
N SER A 220 22.69 -18.51 10.76
CA SER A 220 21.40 -18.02 11.27
C SER A 220 21.41 -16.54 11.67
N LEU A 221 22.57 -15.94 11.87
CA LEU A 221 22.72 -14.51 12.16
C LEU A 221 22.94 -13.64 10.91
N LYS A 222 23.21 -14.25 9.75
CA LYS A 222 23.40 -13.52 8.49
C LYS A 222 22.04 -13.14 7.90
N LEU A 223 21.40 -12.13 8.48
CA LEU A 223 20.03 -11.71 8.09
C LEU A 223 20.01 -10.89 6.81
N LEU A 224 21.09 -10.21 6.46
CA LEU A 224 21.17 -9.37 5.26
C LEU A 224 22.07 -10.02 4.21
N SER A 225 21.55 -10.13 2.99
CA SER A 225 22.35 -10.46 1.81
C SER A 225 22.69 -9.17 1.07
N PHE A 226 23.95 -8.91 0.85
CA PHE A 226 24.43 -7.79 0.03
C PHE A 226 24.54 -8.14 -1.45
N GLN A 227 24.28 -9.41 -1.81
CA GLN A 227 24.41 -9.88 -3.19
C GLN A 227 23.53 -9.09 -4.16
N PRO A 228 22.22 -8.82 -3.90
CA PRO A 228 21.41 -8.02 -4.80
C PRO A 228 21.94 -6.60 -5.02
N PHE A 229 22.59 -6.03 -4.00
CA PHE A 229 23.22 -4.72 -4.11
C PHE A 229 24.50 -4.80 -4.96
N ILE A 230 25.31 -5.81 -4.74
CA ILE A 230 26.53 -6.06 -5.53
C ILE A 230 26.17 -6.32 -6.99
N ASP A 231 25.13 -7.12 -7.25
CA ASP A 231 24.68 -7.44 -8.60
C ASP A 231 24.12 -6.19 -9.32
N ALA A 232 23.40 -5.33 -8.59
CA ALA A 232 22.84 -4.11 -9.17
C ALA A 232 23.89 -3.03 -9.43
N PHE A 233 24.91 -2.91 -8.58
CA PHE A 233 25.90 -1.82 -8.63
C PHE A 233 27.33 -2.28 -8.98
N GLY A 234 27.57 -3.59 -9.08
CA GLY A 234 28.89 -4.16 -9.43
C GLY A 234 29.36 -3.75 -10.81
N THR A 235 28.43 -3.60 -11.77
CA THR A 235 28.66 -2.91 -13.05
C THR A 235 27.76 -1.67 -13.06
N PHE A 236 28.32 -0.53 -12.68
CA PHE A 236 27.56 0.72 -12.62
C PHE A 236 27.04 1.08 -14.02
N SER A 237 25.71 0.98 -14.17
CA SER A 237 24.99 1.40 -15.38
C SER A 237 23.85 2.35 -14.98
N ILE A 238 23.44 3.21 -15.89
CA ILE A 238 22.25 4.05 -15.67
C ILE A 238 21.01 3.19 -15.39
N THR A 239 20.93 2.00 -15.99
CA THR A 239 19.87 1.02 -15.77
C THR A 239 19.85 0.42 -14.36
N SER A 240 20.96 0.52 -13.61
CA SER A 240 21.02 0.08 -12.19
C SER A 240 20.32 1.08 -11.27
N ILE A 241 20.15 2.34 -11.69
CA ILE A 241 19.49 3.40 -10.91
C ILE A 241 18.07 3.67 -11.41
N VAL A 242 17.87 3.57 -12.74
CA VAL A 242 16.58 3.86 -13.37
C VAL A 242 16.05 2.58 -13.98
N ASP A 243 15.06 1.97 -13.31
CA ASP A 243 14.28 0.86 -13.88
C ASP A 243 12.99 1.40 -14.47
N TYR A 244 12.50 0.76 -15.54
CA TYR A 244 11.24 1.11 -16.16
C TYR A 244 10.12 0.22 -15.62
N PRO A 245 8.89 0.73 -15.48
CA PRO A 245 7.79 -0.05 -14.93
C PRO A 245 7.45 -1.24 -15.85
N LYS A 246 7.46 -2.45 -15.28
CA LYS A 246 7.08 -3.67 -15.98
C LYS A 246 5.61 -3.95 -15.74
N PHE A 247 4.78 -3.66 -16.73
CA PHE A 247 3.34 -3.85 -16.64
C PHE A 247 2.97 -5.32 -16.86
N PHE A 248 3.24 -6.17 -15.89
CA PHE A 248 2.95 -7.61 -15.97
C PHE A 248 1.48 -7.95 -16.26
N PHE A 249 0.55 -7.08 -15.91
CA PHE A 249 -0.86 -7.26 -16.25
C PHE A 249 -1.13 -7.28 -17.76
N LEU A 250 -0.23 -6.72 -18.58
CA LEU A 250 -0.32 -6.80 -20.05
C LEU A 250 -0.13 -8.23 -20.54
N LYS A 251 0.51 -9.10 -19.76
CA LYS A 251 0.56 -10.55 -20.04
C LYS A 251 -0.83 -11.19 -20.07
N ALA A 252 -1.83 -10.58 -19.45
CA ALA A 252 -3.21 -11.01 -19.61
C ALA A 252 -3.65 -11.00 -21.09
N ILE A 253 -3.14 -10.05 -21.88
CA ILE A 253 -3.45 -9.93 -23.31
C ILE A 253 -2.73 -11.04 -24.11
N GLU A 254 -1.50 -11.42 -23.69
CA GLU A 254 -0.70 -12.46 -24.34
C GLU A 254 -1.21 -13.89 -24.05
N THR A 255 -1.78 -14.08 -22.85
CA THR A 255 -2.29 -15.40 -22.40
C THR A 255 -3.73 -15.69 -22.85
N ASN A 256 -4.11 -15.22 -24.02
CA ASN A 256 -5.44 -15.42 -24.62
C ASN A 256 -5.84 -16.92 -24.57
N GLY A 257 -6.70 -17.29 -23.62
CA GLY A 257 -7.27 -18.64 -23.49
C GLY A 257 -6.69 -19.54 -22.40
N GLN A 258 -5.71 -19.11 -21.63
CA GLN A 258 -5.12 -19.94 -20.56
C GLN A 258 -5.95 -19.98 -19.26
N TYR A 259 -6.92 -19.05 -19.12
CA TYR A 259 -7.81 -18.99 -17.96
C TYR A 259 -9.26 -18.96 -18.45
N PRO A 260 -10.07 -19.98 -18.14
CA PRO A 260 -11.48 -19.99 -18.54
C PRO A 260 -12.24 -18.94 -17.72
N LEU A 261 -12.44 -17.78 -18.31
CA LEU A 261 -13.36 -16.76 -17.78
C LEU A 261 -14.74 -16.98 -18.39
N ASP A 262 -15.41 -18.00 -17.91
CA ASP A 262 -16.83 -18.23 -18.20
C ASP A 262 -17.73 -17.29 -17.36
N ALA A 263 -19.03 -17.35 -17.58
CA ALA A 263 -19.98 -16.52 -16.83
C ALA A 263 -19.94 -16.81 -15.32
N ALA A 264 -19.63 -18.04 -14.92
CA ALA A 264 -19.52 -18.44 -13.51
C ALA A 264 -18.26 -17.82 -12.88
N ALA A 265 -17.13 -17.83 -13.57
CA ALA A 265 -15.90 -17.17 -13.12
C ALA A 265 -16.11 -15.66 -12.95
N ILE A 266 -16.76 -15.00 -13.92
CA ILE A 266 -17.08 -13.57 -13.83
C ILE A 266 -18.00 -13.30 -12.63
N GLY A 267 -19.02 -14.15 -12.40
CA GLY A 267 -19.89 -14.06 -11.23
C GLY A 267 -19.14 -14.21 -9.91
N ASN A 268 -18.22 -15.17 -9.82
CA ASN A 268 -17.37 -15.36 -8.63
C ASN A 268 -16.45 -14.14 -8.40
N ILE A 269 -15.84 -13.60 -9.43
CA ILE A 269 -15.00 -12.40 -9.34
C ILE A 269 -15.85 -11.21 -8.84
N ALA A 270 -17.04 -11.02 -9.38
CA ALA A 270 -17.97 -9.98 -8.94
C ALA A 270 -18.33 -10.13 -7.45
N MET A 271 -18.63 -11.36 -6.99
CA MET A 271 -18.93 -11.64 -5.58
C MET A 271 -17.75 -11.35 -4.63
N ILE A 272 -16.52 -11.50 -5.09
CA ILE A 272 -15.32 -11.17 -4.31
C ILE A 272 -15.11 -9.65 -4.26
N TYR A 273 -15.18 -8.95 -5.39
CA TYR A 273 -14.71 -7.56 -5.49
C TYR A 273 -15.78 -6.50 -5.22
N ILE A 274 -17.07 -6.78 -5.45
CA ILE A 274 -18.13 -5.81 -5.16
C ILE A 274 -18.18 -5.43 -3.67
N PRO A 275 -18.17 -6.40 -2.72
CA PRO A 275 -18.10 -6.05 -1.30
C PRO A 275 -16.85 -5.25 -0.92
N ILE A 276 -15.71 -5.56 -1.54
CA ILE A 276 -14.45 -4.83 -1.31
C ILE A 276 -14.57 -3.39 -1.81
N GLY A 277 -15.21 -3.16 -2.97
CA GLY A 277 -15.49 -1.82 -3.45
C GLY A 277 -16.31 -0.98 -2.46
N VAL A 278 -17.26 -1.59 -1.74
CA VAL A 278 -18.03 -0.91 -0.68
C VAL A 278 -17.16 -0.60 0.53
N VAL A 279 -16.31 -1.54 0.96
CA VAL A 279 -15.37 -1.34 2.09
C VAL A 279 -14.37 -0.23 1.76
N GLU A 280 -13.82 -0.24 0.56
CA GLU A 280 -12.87 0.77 0.08
C GLU A 280 -13.51 2.16 0.03
N LEU A 281 -14.76 2.26 -0.42
CA LEU A 281 -15.51 3.51 -0.37
C LEU A 281 -15.69 4.01 1.06
N ALA A 282 -15.99 3.11 2.00
CA ALA A 282 -16.13 3.46 3.41
C ALA A 282 -14.81 4.00 3.98
N GLN A 283 -13.69 3.36 3.66
CA GLN A 283 -12.35 3.82 4.02
C GLN A 283 -12.06 5.19 3.41
N HIS A 284 -12.32 5.38 2.14
CA HIS A 284 -12.13 6.65 1.44
C HIS A 284 -12.90 7.80 2.11
N ILE A 285 -14.16 7.58 2.48
CA ILE A 285 -14.97 8.56 3.23
C ILE A 285 -14.35 8.86 4.60
N ALA A 286 -13.82 7.83 5.28
CA ALA A 286 -13.14 7.99 6.56
C ALA A 286 -11.91 8.87 6.45
N ASP A 287 -11.07 8.59 5.48
CA ASP A 287 -9.82 9.31 5.24
C ASP A 287 -10.09 10.78 4.92
N HIS A 288 -11.13 11.06 4.12
CA HIS A 288 -11.55 12.42 3.83
C HIS A 288 -12.10 13.15 5.07
N LYS A 289 -12.87 12.47 5.92
CA LYS A 289 -13.32 13.04 7.19
C LYS A 289 -12.14 13.36 8.12
N ASN A 290 -11.18 12.43 8.24
CA ASN A 290 -9.98 12.67 9.03
C ASN A 290 -9.15 13.83 8.45
N LEU A 291 -8.98 13.88 7.14
CA LEU A 291 -8.28 14.97 6.47
C LEU A 291 -8.99 16.33 6.73
N SER A 292 -10.31 16.37 6.68
CA SER A 292 -11.08 17.59 6.93
C SER A 292 -10.84 18.19 8.32
N THR A 293 -10.61 17.36 9.32
CA THR A 293 -10.28 17.83 10.69
C THR A 293 -8.91 18.47 10.78
N VAL A 294 -7.97 18.08 9.92
CA VAL A 294 -6.61 18.61 9.87
C VAL A 294 -6.54 19.88 9.03
N VAL A 295 -7.24 19.90 7.90
CA VAL A 295 -7.10 20.95 6.87
C VAL A 295 -8.12 22.08 7.06
N THR A 296 -9.01 21.99 8.06
CA THR A 296 -10.07 22.99 8.35
C THR A 296 -11.01 23.29 7.15
N VAL A 297 -11.10 22.37 6.19
CA VAL A 297 -12.02 22.44 5.06
C VAL A 297 -13.07 21.35 5.22
N SER A 298 -14.34 21.71 5.17
CA SER A 298 -15.43 20.73 5.24
C SER A 298 -15.56 20.00 3.92
N TYR A 299 -14.95 18.81 3.83
CA TYR A 299 -15.18 17.89 2.70
C TYR A 299 -16.52 17.14 2.81
N THR A 300 -17.27 17.37 3.89
CA THR A 300 -18.58 16.78 4.11
C THR A 300 -19.70 17.54 3.41
N ASP A 301 -19.43 18.77 2.96
CA ASP A 301 -20.37 19.55 2.17
C ASP A 301 -20.12 19.29 0.68
N LEU A 302 -20.63 18.15 0.21
CA LEU A 302 -20.57 17.77 -1.21
C LEU A 302 -21.32 18.73 -2.12
N ARG A 303 -22.14 19.66 -1.56
CA ARG A 303 -22.79 20.74 -2.31
C ARG A 303 -21.83 21.86 -2.71
N ALA A 304 -20.69 22.00 -2.04
CA ALA A 304 -19.67 22.99 -2.39
C ALA A 304 -18.83 22.59 -3.62
N HIS A 305 -19.14 21.45 -4.25
CA HIS A 305 -18.38 20.86 -5.36
C HIS A 305 -19.17 20.76 -6.68
N GLU A 306 -20.39 21.29 -6.75
CA GLU A 306 -21.15 21.50 -8.00
C GLU A 306 -20.69 22.70 -8.81
#